data_4d29cad69211fed3dd01216196906208
#
_entry.id   4d29cad69211fed3dd01216196906208
#
_cell.length_a   1.000
_cell.length_b   1.000
_cell.length_c   1.000
_cell.angle_alpha   90.00
_cell.angle_beta   90.00
_cell.angle_gamma   90.00
#
_symmetry.space_group_name_H-M   'P 1'
#
loop_
_entity.id
_entity.type
_entity.pdbx_description
1 polymer ?
#
loop_
_entity_poly.entity_id
_entity_poly.type
_entity_poly.pdbx_seq_one_letter_code
_entity_poly.pdbx_strand_id
1 'polypeptide(L)'
;MSDLKLQVVSHQTQAGLPYQHLHAQIVTPTGILTPAALKSLAIPTGMIWSQGVVIEGKLPLWAAGYLVHACHTAAWVATFDPRLGNDRPQSGGAVVVATHSPHVAEGDVLLLTIPDAVL
;
A
#
# COMPACT_ATOMS: atom_id res chain seq x y z
N MET A 1 17.09 -3.49 13.58
CA MET A 1 15.88 -4.20 13.11
C MET A 1 14.69 -3.29 13.17
N SER A 2 13.89 -3.24 12.13
CA SER A 2 12.72 -2.36 12.07
C SER A 2 11.51 -3.03 12.71
N ASP A 3 10.70 -2.26 13.44
CA ASP A 3 9.42 -2.73 14.00
C ASP A 3 8.32 -2.83 12.94
N LEU A 4 8.51 -2.22 11.79
CA LEU A 4 7.60 -2.26 10.65
C LEU A 4 8.33 -2.86 9.46
N LYS A 5 7.84 -3.99 8.97
CA LYS A 5 8.39 -4.67 7.80
C LYS A 5 7.62 -4.23 6.56
N LEU A 6 8.34 -3.76 5.55
CA LEU A 6 7.77 -3.39 4.26
C LEU A 6 8.23 -4.39 3.20
N GLN A 7 7.29 -4.81 2.36
CA GLN A 7 7.54 -5.71 1.25
C GLN A 7 6.81 -5.18 0.02
N VAL A 8 7.50 -5.10 -1.12
CA VAL A 8 6.89 -4.67 -2.37
C VAL A 8 6.83 -5.82 -3.36
N VAL A 9 5.68 -5.94 -4.03
CA VAL A 9 5.42 -6.96 -5.04
C VAL A 9 4.74 -6.29 -6.23
N SER A 10 5.20 -6.56 -7.44
CA SER A 10 4.51 -6.15 -8.66
C SER A 10 3.24 -6.98 -8.82
N HIS A 11 2.11 -6.33 -9.06
CA HIS A 11 0.80 -6.98 -9.15
C HIS A 11 -0.09 -6.22 -10.12
N GLN A 12 -1.31 -6.71 -10.30
CA GLN A 12 -2.33 -6.05 -11.13
C GLN A 12 -3.64 -5.98 -10.38
N THR A 13 -4.40 -4.92 -10.62
CA THR A 13 -5.79 -4.83 -10.16
C THR A 13 -6.65 -5.89 -10.88
N GLN A 14 -7.88 -6.10 -10.43
CA GLN A 14 -8.78 -7.03 -11.11
C GLN A 14 -9.08 -6.62 -12.54
N ALA A 15 -9.01 -5.31 -12.84
CA ALA A 15 -9.17 -4.80 -14.20
C ALA A 15 -7.88 -4.83 -15.03
N GLY A 16 -6.78 -5.31 -14.46
CA GLY A 16 -5.52 -5.48 -15.19
C GLY A 16 -4.56 -4.28 -15.13
N LEU A 17 -4.83 -3.27 -14.30
CA LEU A 17 -3.92 -2.14 -14.14
C LEU A 17 -2.70 -2.58 -13.33
N PRO A 18 -1.47 -2.47 -13.88
CA PRO A 18 -0.27 -2.84 -13.13
C PRO A 18 0.04 -1.80 -12.06
N TYR A 19 0.49 -2.28 -10.91
CA TYR A 19 0.83 -1.43 -9.78
C TYR A 19 1.85 -2.13 -8.87
N GLN A 20 2.41 -1.36 -7.93
CA GLN A 20 3.32 -1.86 -6.90
C GLN A 20 2.53 -2.05 -5.60
N HIS A 21 2.43 -3.28 -5.13
CA HIS A 21 1.72 -3.60 -3.88
C HIS A 21 2.71 -3.50 -2.72
N LEU A 22 2.53 -2.49 -1.89
CA LEU A 22 3.36 -2.26 -0.71
C LEU A 22 2.65 -2.81 0.51
N HIS A 23 3.11 -3.97 0.98
CA HIS A 23 2.60 -4.61 2.19
C HIS A 23 3.38 -4.14 3.40
N ALA A 24 2.67 -3.67 4.41
CA ALA A 24 3.27 -3.21 5.67
C ALA A 24 2.77 -4.08 6.81
N GLN A 25 3.71 -4.63 7.59
CA GLN A 25 3.41 -5.52 8.72
C GLN A 25 4.14 -5.05 9.97
N ILE A 26 3.39 -4.89 11.05
CA ILE A 26 3.96 -4.63 12.38
C ILE A 26 4.53 -5.94 12.90
N VAL A 27 5.83 -5.95 13.22
CA VAL A 27 6.55 -7.16 13.64
C VAL A 27 7.06 -7.07 15.08
N THR A 28 6.47 -6.19 15.89
CA THR A 28 6.78 -6.13 17.33
C THR A 28 6.11 -7.29 18.08
N PRO A 29 6.68 -7.74 19.22
CA PRO A 29 6.07 -8.82 20.00
C PRO A 29 4.66 -8.50 20.50
N THR A 30 4.34 -7.22 20.73
CA THR A 30 3.04 -6.77 21.24
C THR A 30 2.06 -6.42 20.11
N GLY A 31 2.50 -6.35 18.86
CA GLY A 31 1.69 -5.86 17.75
C GLY A 31 1.44 -4.34 17.79
N ILE A 32 2.14 -3.62 18.68
CA ILE A 32 2.01 -2.18 18.84
C ILE A 32 3.22 -1.49 18.22
N LEU A 33 2.96 -0.52 17.34
CA LEU A 33 3.98 0.30 16.70
C LEU A 33 4.04 1.65 17.41
N THR A 34 5.25 2.09 17.76
CA THR A 34 5.46 3.43 18.31
C THR A 34 5.89 4.41 17.24
N PRO A 35 5.60 5.71 17.38
CA PRO A 35 5.98 6.71 16.38
C PRO A 35 7.48 6.77 16.08
N ALA A 36 8.33 6.39 17.05
CA ALA A 36 9.78 6.37 16.84
C ALA A 36 10.21 5.43 15.71
N ALA A 37 9.39 4.42 15.37
CA ALA A 37 9.69 3.51 14.26
C ALA A 37 9.81 4.25 12.91
N LEU A 38 9.16 5.39 12.74
CA LEU A 38 9.26 6.18 11.50
C LEU A 38 10.67 6.71 11.25
N LYS A 39 11.47 6.88 12.30
CA LYS A 39 12.83 7.44 12.18
C LYS A 39 13.78 6.49 11.46
N SER A 40 13.52 5.20 11.48
CA SER A 40 14.34 4.17 10.83
C SER A 40 13.65 3.53 9.63
N LEU A 41 12.47 4.01 9.25
CA LEU A 41 11.69 3.42 8.18
C LEU A 41 12.24 3.85 6.82
N ALA A 42 12.46 2.88 5.93
CA ALA A 42 12.90 3.12 4.56
C ALA A 42 12.01 2.36 3.60
N ILE A 43 11.63 3.02 2.50
CA ILE A 43 10.90 2.38 1.41
C ILE A 43 11.83 1.35 0.75
N PRO A 44 11.34 0.14 0.43
CA PRO A 44 12.17 -0.87 -0.23
C PRO A 44 12.77 -0.36 -1.53
N THR A 45 13.97 -0.81 -1.84
CA THR A 45 14.59 -0.55 -3.15
C THR A 45 13.85 -1.34 -4.24
N GLY A 46 13.97 -0.91 -5.49
CA GLY A 46 13.36 -1.61 -6.61
C GLY A 46 11.91 -1.22 -6.90
N MET A 47 11.41 -0.17 -6.26
CA MET A 47 10.09 0.37 -6.59
C MET A 47 10.06 0.89 -8.02
N ILE A 48 8.98 0.59 -8.75
CA ILE A 48 8.74 1.10 -10.10
C ILE A 48 7.88 2.36 -9.99
N TRP A 49 8.52 3.52 -9.90
CA TRP A 49 7.83 4.78 -9.63
C TRP A 49 6.96 5.29 -10.79
N SER A 50 7.12 4.73 -11.99
CA SER A 50 6.23 5.01 -13.12
C SER A 50 4.86 4.34 -13.00
N GLN A 51 4.71 3.41 -12.07
CA GLN A 51 3.44 2.78 -11.74
C GLN A 51 2.86 3.40 -10.47
N GLY A 52 1.59 3.10 -10.18
CA GLY A 52 0.99 3.45 -8.91
C GLY A 52 1.44 2.53 -7.78
N VAL A 53 1.20 2.95 -6.55
CA VAL A 53 1.48 2.18 -5.34
C VAL A 53 0.20 2.03 -4.53
N VAL A 54 -0.11 0.80 -4.12
CA VAL A 54 -1.16 0.53 -3.13
C VAL A 54 -0.50 0.15 -1.82
N ILE A 55 -0.81 0.88 -0.77
CA ILE A 55 -0.36 0.60 0.59
C ILE A 55 -1.40 -0.25 1.27
N GLU A 56 -1.00 -1.43 1.74
CA GLU A 56 -1.88 -2.37 2.40
C GLU A 56 -1.25 -2.86 3.69
N GLY A 57 -2.05 -3.00 4.74
CA GLY A 57 -1.63 -3.49 6.04
C GLY A 57 -2.46 -2.84 7.15
N LYS A 58 -2.40 -3.45 8.32
CA LYS A 58 -3.08 -2.92 9.51
C LYS A 58 -2.16 -1.92 10.19
N LEU A 59 -2.37 -0.64 9.91
CA LEU A 59 -1.48 0.44 10.35
C LEU A 59 -2.24 1.49 11.13
N PRO A 60 -1.57 2.14 12.12
CA PRO A 60 -2.08 3.39 12.66
C PRO A 60 -2.19 4.43 11.54
N LEU A 61 -3.12 5.36 11.70
CA LEU A 61 -3.36 6.40 10.69
C LEU A 61 -2.09 7.20 10.35
N TRP A 62 -1.28 7.54 11.37
CA TRP A 62 -0.05 8.30 11.16
C TRP A 62 1.00 7.51 10.37
N ALA A 63 1.05 6.19 10.52
CA ALA A 63 1.98 5.35 9.74
C ALA A 63 1.53 5.26 8.28
N ALA A 64 0.23 5.09 8.04
CA ALA A 64 -0.32 5.11 6.68
C ALA A 64 -0.07 6.47 6.02
N GLY A 65 -0.30 7.56 6.73
CA GLY A 65 -0.04 8.91 6.21
C GLY A 65 1.43 9.13 5.85
N TYR A 66 2.34 8.65 6.69
CA TYR A 66 3.78 8.71 6.39
C TYR A 66 4.11 7.98 5.08
N LEU A 67 3.59 6.76 4.91
CA LEU A 67 3.87 5.96 3.71
C LEU A 67 3.27 6.58 2.45
N VAL A 68 2.09 7.19 2.54
CA VAL A 68 1.50 7.94 1.42
C VAL A 68 2.45 9.04 0.96
N HIS A 69 2.97 9.83 1.89
CA HIS A 69 3.92 10.88 1.56
C HIS A 69 5.25 10.32 1.01
N ALA A 70 5.75 9.26 1.61
CA ALA A 70 6.99 8.62 1.17
C ALA A 70 6.90 8.08 -0.28
N CYS A 71 5.69 7.76 -0.73
CA CYS A 71 5.44 7.25 -2.09
C CYS A 71 4.97 8.34 -3.06
N HIS A 72 5.13 9.62 -2.74
CA HIS A 72 4.57 10.73 -3.53
C HIS A 72 5.10 10.82 -4.95
N THR A 73 6.26 10.22 -5.26
CA THR A 73 6.82 10.20 -6.61
C THR A 73 6.20 9.14 -7.51
N ALA A 74 5.38 8.24 -6.95
CA ALA A 74 4.67 7.25 -7.75
C ALA A 74 3.64 7.92 -8.67
N ALA A 75 3.25 7.22 -9.74
CA ALA A 75 2.23 7.73 -10.66
C ALA A 75 0.93 8.07 -9.94
N TRP A 76 0.57 7.26 -8.95
CA TRP A 76 -0.54 7.50 -8.03
C TRP A 76 -0.31 6.69 -6.75
N VAL A 77 -1.00 7.07 -5.67
CA VAL A 77 -0.94 6.37 -4.39
C VAL A 77 -2.36 6.08 -3.92
N ALA A 78 -2.58 4.86 -3.47
CA ALA A 78 -3.86 4.42 -2.91
C ALA A 78 -3.64 3.66 -1.62
N THR A 79 -4.67 3.63 -0.78
CA THR A 79 -4.68 2.83 0.45
C THR A 79 -5.75 1.76 0.35
N PHE A 80 -5.42 0.55 0.81
CA PHE A 80 -6.28 -0.62 0.69
C PHE A 80 -7.33 -0.66 1.80
N ASP A 81 -8.60 -0.87 1.41
CA ASP A 81 -9.69 -1.06 2.35
C ASP A 81 -10.39 -2.39 2.05
N PRO A 82 -10.28 -3.39 2.96
CA PRO A 82 -10.90 -4.70 2.72
C PRO A 82 -12.43 -4.65 2.67
N ARG A 83 -13.04 -3.61 3.23
CA ARG A 83 -14.52 -3.47 3.20
C ARG A 83 -15.06 -3.15 1.81
N LEU A 84 -14.21 -2.66 0.91
CA LEU A 84 -14.60 -2.25 -0.45
C LEU A 84 -14.32 -3.33 -1.49
N GLY A 85 -14.15 -4.56 -1.05
CA GLY A 85 -13.92 -5.71 -1.93
C GLY A 85 -15.18 -6.32 -2.49
N ASN A 86 -14.99 -7.44 -3.19
CA ASN A 86 -16.07 -8.26 -3.74
C ASN A 86 -15.97 -9.69 -3.18
N ASP A 87 -16.64 -10.65 -3.82
CA ASP A 87 -16.71 -12.02 -3.32
C ASP A 87 -15.41 -12.82 -3.45
N ARG A 88 -14.40 -12.28 -4.15
CA ARG A 88 -13.12 -12.98 -4.28
C ARG A 88 -12.38 -12.99 -2.94
N PRO A 89 -11.74 -14.11 -2.57
CA PRO A 89 -10.93 -14.16 -1.35
C PRO A 89 -9.84 -13.09 -1.36
N GLN A 90 -9.58 -12.48 -0.21
CA GLN A 90 -8.57 -11.44 -0.02
C GLN A 90 -8.79 -10.19 -0.87
N SER A 91 -10.02 -9.98 -1.36
CA SER A 91 -10.33 -8.79 -2.13
C SER A 91 -10.53 -7.57 -1.25
N GLY A 92 -10.31 -6.41 -1.85
CA GLY A 92 -10.57 -5.12 -1.26
C GLY A 92 -10.54 -4.04 -2.32
N GLY A 93 -10.77 -2.80 -1.91
CA GLY A 93 -10.68 -1.65 -2.77
C GLY A 93 -9.51 -0.76 -2.38
N ALA A 94 -8.68 -0.41 -3.34
CA ALA A 94 -7.65 0.59 -3.16
C ALA A 94 -8.24 1.96 -3.47
N VAL A 95 -8.32 2.82 -2.48
CA VAL A 95 -8.82 4.18 -2.63
C VAL A 95 -7.68 5.09 -3.03
N VAL A 96 -7.75 5.66 -4.24
CA VAL A 96 -6.73 6.59 -4.73
C VAL A 96 -6.79 7.87 -3.92
N VAL A 97 -5.70 8.25 -3.27
CA VAL A 97 -5.63 9.43 -2.40
C VAL A 97 -4.74 10.53 -2.97
N ALA A 98 -3.88 10.21 -3.94
CA ALA A 98 -3.03 11.18 -4.63
C ALA A 98 -2.71 10.64 -6.02
N THR A 99 -2.66 11.50 -7.03
CA THR A 99 -2.33 11.07 -8.39
C THR A 99 -1.64 12.15 -9.19
N HIS A 100 -0.68 11.72 -10.02
CA HIS A 100 -0.07 12.51 -11.10
C HIS A 100 -0.48 11.94 -12.46
N SER A 101 -1.31 10.90 -12.49
CA SER A 101 -1.67 10.16 -13.70
C SER A 101 -3.06 10.59 -14.18
N PRO A 102 -3.28 10.76 -15.50
CA PRO A 102 -4.61 11.01 -16.03
C PRO A 102 -5.51 9.76 -16.02
N HIS A 103 -4.97 8.58 -15.71
CA HIS A 103 -5.71 7.32 -15.78
C HIS A 103 -6.55 7.04 -14.53
N VAL A 104 -6.24 7.69 -13.43
CA VAL A 104 -6.98 7.53 -12.16
C VAL A 104 -7.18 8.91 -11.53
N ALA A 105 -8.21 9.03 -10.70
CA ALA A 105 -8.53 10.26 -9.97
C ALA A 105 -8.64 9.97 -8.47
N GLU A 106 -8.39 10.97 -7.64
CA GLU A 106 -8.62 10.85 -6.20
C GLU A 106 -10.07 10.44 -5.96
N GLY A 107 -10.25 9.44 -5.07
CA GLY A 107 -11.55 8.88 -4.76
C GLY A 107 -11.94 7.68 -5.62
N ASP A 108 -11.19 7.37 -6.69
CA ASP A 108 -11.40 6.12 -7.41
C ASP A 108 -11.12 4.94 -6.50
N VAL A 109 -11.92 3.89 -6.64
CA VAL A 109 -11.74 2.62 -5.93
C VAL A 109 -11.30 1.56 -6.93
N LEU A 110 -10.09 1.06 -6.76
CA LEU A 110 -9.52 0.05 -7.64
C LEU A 110 -9.65 -1.32 -6.96
N LEU A 111 -10.49 -2.19 -7.50
CA LEU A 111 -10.66 -3.54 -6.95
C LEU A 111 -9.40 -4.37 -7.18
N LEU A 112 -8.92 -5.00 -6.13
CA LEU A 112 -7.77 -5.89 -6.21
C LEU A 112 -7.87 -7.00 -5.18
N THR A 113 -7.03 -8.01 -5.35
CA THR A 113 -6.85 -9.11 -4.42
C THR A 113 -5.43 -9.04 -3.88
N ILE A 114 -5.26 -9.17 -2.57
CA ILE A 114 -3.92 -9.14 -1.96
C ILE A 114 -3.06 -10.24 -2.59
N PRO A 115 -1.85 -9.93 -3.08
CA PRO A 115 -0.98 -10.93 -3.69
C PRO A 115 -0.62 -12.06 -2.72
N ASP A 116 -0.62 -13.30 -3.19
CA ASP A 116 -0.26 -14.45 -2.36
C ASP A 116 1.13 -14.32 -1.74
N ALA A 117 2.05 -13.64 -2.43
CA ALA A 117 3.44 -13.49 -1.98
C ALA A 117 3.56 -12.70 -0.66
N VAL A 118 2.55 -11.95 -0.26
CA VAL A 118 2.58 -11.16 0.98
C VAL A 118 1.65 -11.72 2.08
N LEU A 119 0.97 -12.81 1.79
CA LEU A 119 0.09 -13.46 2.77
C LEU A 119 0.85 -14.36 3.74
#